data_4cf05b441145093ac41b7c9867349452
#
_entry.id   4cf05b441145093ac41b7c9867349452
#
_cell.length_a   1.000
_cell.length_b   1.000
_cell.length_c   1.000
_cell.angle_alpha   90.00
_cell.angle_beta   90.00
_cell.angle_gamma   90.00
#
_symmetry.space_group_name_H-M   'P 1'
#
loop_
_entity.id
_entity.type
_entity.pdbx_description
1 polymer ?
#
loop_
_entity_poly.entity_id
_entity_poly.type
_entity_poly.pdbx_seq_one_letter_code
_entity_poly.pdbx_strand_id
1 'polypeptide(L)'
;MEGYAKLEELFKSYIANRPGNVFFDEIYYRYKEKIIPKQIQLREDDIDILSEEKVLQTYYLKQSIYVNSPLFIDCKDTHFLWGHLQKMVLNDSGGTKDLALLDEVRSVMDGSIKEDEDELVDKLHYISADGVIDIPIKDAATGLKTFAYLYRLIENGHITPETILVIDEPEVHLHPKWVVEFARILVHLHKQVGVKILLASHDPDMVAALQSIGEKEELGEKLNFYIAKRSEENKHQFDFISTGTDIEPIFDSFNIALDRIEEYGRTNDMDE
;
A
#
# COMPACT_ATOMS: atom_id res chain seq x y z
N MET A 1 -10.13 -33.59 -5.53
CA MET A 1 -8.71 -33.67 -5.18
C MET A 1 -7.78 -33.32 -6.35
N GLU A 2 -8.08 -33.73 -7.59
CA GLU A 2 -7.27 -33.38 -8.78
C GLU A 2 -7.13 -31.86 -9.04
N GLY A 3 -8.21 -31.08 -8.89
CA GLY A 3 -8.16 -29.63 -9.10
C GLY A 3 -7.28 -28.86 -8.08
N TYR A 4 -7.07 -29.44 -6.91
CA TYR A 4 -6.24 -28.84 -5.85
C TYR A 4 -4.74 -29.01 -6.16
N ALA A 5 -4.35 -30.21 -6.61
CA ALA A 5 -2.97 -30.49 -7.01
C ALA A 5 -2.56 -29.64 -8.22
N LYS A 6 -3.48 -29.43 -9.15
CA LYS A 6 -3.26 -28.62 -10.35
C LYS A 6 -3.11 -27.13 -10.04
N LEU A 7 -3.91 -26.60 -9.10
CA LEU A 7 -3.77 -25.23 -8.62
C LEU A 7 -2.43 -25.04 -7.89
N GLU A 8 -2.02 -26.01 -7.09
CA GLU A 8 -0.74 -25.98 -6.38
C GLU A 8 0.44 -26.00 -7.35
N GLU A 9 0.37 -26.78 -8.41
CA GLU A 9 1.39 -26.82 -9.47
C GLU A 9 1.46 -25.50 -10.25
N LEU A 10 0.30 -24.93 -10.59
CA LEU A 10 0.19 -23.64 -11.28
C LEU A 10 0.78 -22.52 -10.41
N PHE A 11 0.43 -22.46 -9.13
CA PHE A 11 1.00 -21.48 -8.21
C PHE A 11 2.51 -21.65 -8.04
N LYS A 12 3.00 -22.90 -7.88
CA LYS A 12 4.45 -23.16 -7.78
C LYS A 12 5.19 -22.75 -9.05
N SER A 13 4.62 -23.02 -10.22
CA SER A 13 5.19 -22.62 -11.51
C SER A 13 5.21 -21.11 -11.67
N TYR A 14 4.13 -20.42 -11.26
CA TYR A 14 4.03 -18.98 -11.28
C TYR A 14 5.05 -18.31 -10.36
N ILE A 15 5.18 -18.81 -9.12
CA ILE A 15 6.13 -18.32 -8.13
C ILE A 15 7.57 -18.59 -8.57
N ALA A 16 7.87 -19.77 -9.11
CA ALA A 16 9.22 -20.13 -9.56
C ALA A 16 9.73 -19.24 -10.71
N ASN A 17 8.81 -18.74 -11.53
CA ASN A 17 9.11 -17.86 -12.67
C ASN A 17 9.09 -16.36 -12.32
N ARG A 18 8.68 -15.99 -11.09
CA ARG A 18 8.63 -14.61 -10.58
C ARG A 18 9.31 -14.52 -9.21
N PRO A 19 10.64 -14.62 -9.13
CA PRO A 19 11.35 -14.47 -7.87
C PRO A 19 11.07 -13.07 -7.29
N GLY A 20 10.53 -13.03 -6.05
CA GLY A 20 10.23 -11.80 -5.35
C GLY A 20 8.75 -11.39 -5.31
N ASN A 21 7.84 -12.17 -5.87
CA ASN A 21 6.41 -11.90 -5.75
C ASN A 21 5.82 -12.44 -4.44
N VAL A 22 6.09 -11.72 -3.37
CA VAL A 22 5.77 -12.11 -1.99
C VAL A 22 4.28 -12.16 -1.72
N PHE A 23 3.50 -11.29 -2.38
CA PHE A 23 2.05 -11.23 -2.19
C PHE A 23 1.36 -12.56 -2.55
N PHE A 24 1.77 -13.16 -3.68
CA PHE A 24 1.23 -14.46 -4.08
C PHE A 24 1.71 -15.59 -3.18
N ASP A 25 2.94 -15.55 -2.72
CA ASP A 25 3.49 -16.53 -1.78
C ASP A 25 2.69 -16.54 -0.48
N GLU A 26 2.37 -15.38 0.08
CA GLU A 26 1.60 -15.30 1.32
C GLU A 26 0.14 -15.69 1.15
N ILE A 27 -0.52 -15.25 0.08
CA ILE A 27 -1.87 -15.74 -0.25
C ILE A 27 -1.84 -17.25 -0.36
N TYR A 28 -0.87 -17.82 -1.08
CA TYR A 28 -0.72 -19.25 -1.22
C TYR A 28 -0.52 -19.94 0.14
N TYR A 29 0.47 -19.51 0.93
CA TYR A 29 0.77 -20.16 2.22
C TYR A 29 -0.31 -19.98 3.27
N ARG A 30 -0.95 -18.81 3.32
CA ARG A 30 -2.00 -18.52 4.30
C ARG A 30 -3.33 -19.20 3.98
N TYR A 31 -3.64 -19.36 2.72
CA TYR A 31 -4.97 -19.80 2.27
C TYR A 31 -4.98 -21.12 1.51
N LYS A 32 -3.82 -21.73 1.24
CA LYS A 32 -3.74 -22.99 0.48
C LYS A 32 -4.69 -24.11 0.94
N GLU A 33 -5.02 -24.15 2.24
CA GLU A 33 -5.93 -25.13 2.83
C GLU A 33 -7.39 -24.66 2.88
N LYS A 34 -7.63 -23.36 2.67
CA LYS A 34 -8.94 -22.71 2.83
C LYS A 34 -9.55 -22.24 1.52
N ILE A 35 -8.75 -22.16 0.46
CA ILE A 35 -9.19 -21.64 -0.83
C ILE A 35 -9.91 -22.72 -1.62
N ILE A 36 -11.14 -22.44 -2.03
CA ILE A 36 -11.87 -23.25 -2.98
C ILE A 36 -11.51 -22.74 -4.38
N PRO A 37 -10.78 -23.52 -5.22
CA PRO A 37 -10.21 -23.05 -6.48
C PRO A 37 -11.19 -22.36 -7.43
N LYS A 38 -12.43 -22.84 -7.46
CA LYS A 38 -13.48 -22.28 -8.34
C LYS A 38 -14.03 -20.91 -7.89
N GLN A 39 -13.59 -20.39 -6.76
CA GLN A 39 -14.00 -19.07 -6.24
C GLN A 39 -12.93 -18.00 -6.45
N ILE A 40 -11.78 -18.34 -7.05
CA ILE A 40 -10.70 -17.41 -7.30
C ILE A 40 -10.57 -17.19 -8.79
N GLN A 41 -10.70 -15.94 -9.20
CA GLN A 41 -10.29 -15.43 -10.50
C GLN A 41 -9.16 -14.43 -10.28
N LEU A 42 -7.98 -14.76 -10.80
CA LEU A 42 -6.86 -13.82 -10.84
C LEU A 42 -6.76 -13.30 -12.27
N ARG A 43 -6.90 -12.00 -12.43
CA ARG A 43 -6.80 -11.31 -13.72
C ARG A 43 -5.68 -10.29 -13.70
N GLU A 44 -4.94 -10.24 -14.77
CA GLU A 44 -3.98 -9.20 -15.08
C GLU A 44 -4.27 -8.72 -16.51
N ASP A 45 -4.62 -7.43 -16.69
CA ASP A 45 -4.99 -6.84 -17.98
C ASP A 45 -6.07 -7.66 -18.74
N ASP A 46 -7.17 -8.03 -18.05
CA ASP A 46 -8.24 -8.89 -18.56
C ASP A 46 -7.85 -10.34 -18.89
N ILE A 47 -6.63 -10.74 -18.57
CA ILE A 47 -6.14 -12.10 -18.75
C ILE A 47 -6.35 -12.90 -17.46
N ASP A 48 -7.08 -14.01 -17.55
CA ASP A 48 -7.21 -14.96 -16.44
C ASP A 48 -5.88 -15.72 -16.28
N ILE A 49 -5.10 -15.34 -15.25
CA ILE A 49 -3.78 -15.91 -14.99
C ILE A 49 -3.81 -17.32 -14.38
N LEU A 50 -4.99 -17.80 -13.98
CA LEU A 50 -5.16 -19.20 -13.52
C LEU A 50 -5.47 -20.17 -14.67
N SER A 51 -5.67 -19.71 -15.90
CA SER A 51 -5.87 -20.63 -17.04
C SER A 51 -4.52 -21.18 -17.50
N GLU A 52 -4.46 -22.49 -17.75
CA GLU A 52 -3.23 -23.23 -18.06
C GLU A 52 -2.44 -22.69 -19.26
N GLU A 53 -3.11 -22.10 -20.24
CA GLU A 53 -2.49 -21.60 -21.46
C GLU A 53 -1.86 -20.18 -21.30
N LYS A 54 -2.21 -19.46 -20.25
CA LYS A 54 -1.89 -18.03 -20.09
C LYS A 54 -0.91 -17.67 -19.00
N VAL A 55 -0.62 -18.60 -18.08
CA VAL A 55 0.34 -18.37 -16.98
C VAL A 55 1.74 -17.97 -17.47
N LEU A 56 2.09 -18.32 -18.70
CA LEU A 56 3.39 -18.02 -19.30
C LEU A 56 3.47 -16.65 -20.01
N GLN A 57 2.36 -15.91 -20.13
CA GLN A 57 2.30 -14.67 -20.94
C GLN A 57 2.13 -13.38 -20.13
N THR A 58 1.97 -13.45 -18.82
CA THR A 58 1.72 -12.28 -17.97
C THR A 58 3.01 -11.73 -17.37
N TYR A 59 3.63 -10.76 -18.03
CA TYR A 59 4.93 -10.20 -17.60
C TYR A 59 4.91 -8.71 -17.26
N TYR A 60 3.74 -8.10 -17.09
CA TYR A 60 3.63 -6.66 -16.80
C TYR A 60 4.02 -6.31 -15.38
N LEU A 61 3.66 -7.15 -14.40
CA LEU A 61 4.03 -6.92 -13.00
C LEU A 61 5.11 -7.91 -12.60
N LYS A 62 6.28 -7.41 -12.23
CA LYS A 62 7.41 -8.24 -11.75
C LYS A 62 7.46 -8.31 -10.23
N GLN A 63 6.86 -7.34 -9.54
CA GLN A 63 6.98 -7.22 -8.10
C GLN A 63 5.72 -6.63 -7.49
N SER A 64 5.30 -7.17 -6.36
CA SER A 64 4.32 -6.55 -5.47
C SER A 64 4.97 -6.19 -4.13
N ILE A 65 4.68 -5.00 -3.65
CA ILE A 65 5.13 -4.50 -2.35
C ILE A 65 3.88 -4.23 -1.53
N TYR A 66 3.71 -4.95 -0.43
CA TYR A 66 2.59 -4.75 0.48
C TYR A 66 3.04 -4.08 1.77
N VAL A 67 2.37 -2.99 2.12
CA VAL A 67 2.64 -2.19 3.30
C VAL A 67 1.33 -2.04 4.09
N ASN A 68 1.26 -2.64 5.26
CA ASN A 68 0.09 -2.54 6.14
C ASN A 68 0.35 -1.72 7.41
N SER A 69 1.60 -1.42 7.72
CA SER A 69 1.95 -0.61 8.87
C SER A 69 3.41 -0.19 8.81
N PRO A 70 3.74 1.05 9.17
CA PRO A 70 5.13 1.50 9.28
C PRO A 70 5.89 0.85 10.45
N LEU A 71 5.19 0.14 11.34
CA LEU A 71 5.80 -0.55 12.50
C LEU A 71 6.62 -1.78 12.13
N PHE A 72 6.58 -2.24 10.85
CA PHE A 72 7.39 -3.38 10.40
C PHE A 72 8.89 -3.14 10.62
N ILE A 73 9.34 -1.89 10.64
CA ILE A 73 10.75 -1.52 10.86
C ILE A 73 11.22 -1.97 12.25
N ASP A 74 10.32 -1.98 13.23
CA ASP A 74 10.61 -2.33 14.63
C ASP A 74 10.43 -3.81 14.95
N CYS A 75 9.78 -4.56 14.05
CA CYS A 75 9.44 -5.95 14.30
C CYS A 75 10.65 -6.85 14.08
N LYS A 76 11.08 -7.51 15.14
CA LYS A 76 12.01 -8.65 15.09
C LYS A 76 11.31 -9.94 14.61
N ASP A 77 10.02 -9.85 14.32
CA ASP A 77 9.20 -11.01 14.03
C ASP A 77 9.38 -11.44 12.57
N THR A 78 9.54 -12.74 12.38
CA THR A 78 9.80 -13.38 11.09
C THR A 78 8.56 -13.52 10.23
N HIS A 79 7.56 -12.65 10.40
CA HIS A 79 6.40 -12.68 9.51
C HIS A 79 6.86 -12.43 8.08
N PHE A 80 6.56 -13.36 7.18
CA PHE A 80 7.11 -13.42 5.83
C PHE A 80 7.03 -12.09 5.06
N LEU A 81 5.90 -11.39 5.12
CA LEU A 81 5.71 -10.09 4.44
C LEU A 81 6.59 -8.98 5.00
N TRP A 82 6.67 -8.89 6.32
CA TRP A 82 7.48 -7.87 6.96
C TRP A 82 8.97 -8.12 6.76
N GLY A 83 9.41 -9.38 6.83
CA GLY A 83 10.78 -9.75 6.53
C GLY A 83 11.19 -9.45 5.09
N HIS A 84 10.25 -9.53 4.14
CA HIS A 84 10.50 -9.13 2.76
C HIS A 84 10.62 -7.61 2.63
N LEU A 85 9.67 -6.86 3.17
CA LEU A 85 9.69 -5.40 3.15
C LEU A 85 10.95 -4.85 3.84
N GLN A 86 11.34 -5.43 4.99
CA GLN A 86 12.61 -5.09 5.65
C GLN A 86 13.81 -5.30 4.75
N LYS A 87 13.89 -6.43 4.04
CA LYS A 87 14.99 -6.70 3.10
C LYS A 87 15.05 -5.67 1.98
N MET A 88 13.89 -5.25 1.46
CA MET A 88 13.83 -4.23 0.40
C MET A 88 14.26 -2.86 0.92
N VAL A 89 13.86 -2.51 2.12
CA VAL A 89 14.24 -1.24 2.76
C VAL A 89 15.74 -1.19 3.08
N LEU A 90 16.35 -2.33 3.37
CA LEU A 90 17.79 -2.43 3.72
C LEU A 90 18.71 -2.68 2.52
N ASN A 91 18.21 -3.23 1.41
CA ASN A 91 19.09 -3.65 0.31
C ASN A 91 18.78 -2.91 -0.99
N ASP A 92 19.80 -2.43 -1.64
CA ASP A 92 19.73 -1.85 -2.99
C ASP A 92 19.44 -2.95 -4.02
N SER A 93 18.45 -2.71 -4.88
CA SER A 93 18.09 -3.61 -5.98
C SER A 93 18.93 -3.38 -7.24
N GLY A 94 19.71 -2.29 -7.27
CA GLY A 94 20.41 -1.81 -8.47
C GLY A 94 19.46 -1.16 -9.50
N GLY A 95 18.20 -0.91 -9.14
CA GLY A 95 17.22 -0.25 -10.00
C GLY A 95 17.46 1.25 -10.15
N THR A 96 16.67 1.87 -11.03
CA THR A 96 16.73 3.32 -11.25
C THR A 96 16.18 4.06 -10.03
N LYS A 97 16.87 5.12 -9.61
CA LYS A 97 16.50 5.97 -8.48
C LYS A 97 15.95 7.29 -9.02
N ASP A 98 14.79 7.69 -8.56
CA ASP A 98 14.22 9.01 -8.89
C ASP A 98 14.67 10.04 -7.85
N LEU A 99 15.65 10.87 -8.22
CA LEU A 99 16.22 11.86 -7.31
C LEU A 99 15.24 12.97 -6.95
N ALA A 100 14.34 13.35 -7.88
CA ALA A 100 13.36 14.40 -7.62
C ALA A 100 12.33 13.95 -6.57
N LEU A 101 11.85 12.71 -6.68
CA LEU A 101 10.97 12.12 -5.67
C LEU A 101 11.64 11.95 -4.31
N LEU A 102 12.92 11.55 -4.29
CA LEU A 102 13.69 11.49 -3.05
C LEU A 102 13.78 12.86 -2.36
N ASP A 103 14.01 13.93 -3.12
CA ASP A 103 14.06 15.29 -2.59
C ASP A 103 12.70 15.76 -2.08
N GLU A 104 11.60 15.36 -2.74
CA GLU A 104 10.25 15.61 -2.24
C GLU A 104 10.01 14.94 -0.87
N VAL A 105 10.34 13.66 -0.75
CA VAL A 105 10.17 12.93 0.53
C VAL A 105 11.05 13.53 1.62
N ARG A 106 12.31 13.90 1.30
CA ARG A 106 13.22 14.60 2.23
C ARG A 106 12.62 15.90 2.73
N SER A 107 12.03 16.68 1.84
CA SER A 107 11.41 17.96 2.19
C SER A 107 10.24 17.80 3.15
N VAL A 108 9.43 16.73 3.01
CA VAL A 108 8.32 16.46 3.92
C VAL A 108 8.81 16.01 5.29
N MET A 109 9.85 15.16 5.32
CA MET A 109 10.46 14.68 6.57
C MET A 109 11.29 15.75 7.28
N ASP A 110 11.65 16.83 6.60
CA ASP A 110 12.65 17.81 7.06
C ASP A 110 13.96 17.12 7.47
N GLY A 111 14.41 16.17 6.64
CA GLY A 111 15.59 15.37 6.93
C GLY A 111 15.84 14.27 5.92
N SER A 112 16.72 13.34 6.28
CA SER A 112 17.10 12.20 5.43
C SER A 112 17.25 10.92 6.24
N ILE A 113 17.18 9.80 5.52
CA ILE A 113 17.47 8.48 6.11
C ILE A 113 18.88 8.07 5.68
N LYS A 114 19.68 7.65 6.64
CA LYS A 114 21.02 7.11 6.40
C LYS A 114 21.13 5.71 6.97
N GLU A 115 21.99 4.93 6.37
CA GLU A 115 22.39 3.62 6.88
C GLU A 115 23.69 3.78 7.67
N ASP A 116 23.70 3.32 8.92
CA ASP A 116 24.90 3.21 9.73
C ASP A 116 25.48 1.81 9.55
N GLU A 117 26.64 1.75 8.91
CA GLU A 117 27.34 0.49 8.59
C GLU A 117 27.96 -0.14 9.85
N ASP A 118 28.18 0.65 10.89
CA ASP A 118 28.81 0.17 12.14
C ASP A 118 27.77 -0.46 13.08
N GLU A 119 26.47 -0.22 12.88
CA GLU A 119 25.41 -0.81 13.68
C GLU A 119 24.86 -2.11 13.06
N LEU A 120 24.93 -3.19 13.84
CA LEU A 120 24.42 -4.52 13.43
C LEU A 120 22.89 -4.65 13.50
N VAL A 121 22.23 -3.84 14.33
CA VAL A 121 20.81 -4.01 14.67
C VAL A 121 19.95 -2.83 14.22
N ASP A 122 20.42 -1.60 14.37
CA ASP A 122 19.65 -0.38 14.14
C ASP A 122 20.22 0.44 12.97
N LYS A 123 20.35 -0.22 11.83
CA LYS A 123 21.07 0.30 10.67
C LYS A 123 20.53 1.58 10.06
N LEU A 124 19.25 1.90 10.26
CA LEU A 124 18.63 3.07 9.65
C LEU A 124 18.48 4.19 10.67
N HIS A 125 19.05 5.34 10.37
CA HIS A 125 18.97 6.57 11.14
C HIS A 125 18.22 7.65 10.39
N TYR A 126 17.39 8.39 11.12
CA TYR A 126 16.86 9.67 10.66
C TYR A 126 17.81 10.79 11.10
N ILE A 127 18.16 11.64 10.14
CA ILE A 127 18.97 12.83 10.40
C ILE A 127 18.18 14.04 9.93
N SER A 128 17.90 14.98 10.85
CA SER A 128 17.23 16.24 10.53
C SER A 128 18.04 17.10 9.53
N ALA A 129 17.36 17.97 8.79
CA ALA A 129 17.99 18.79 7.76
C ALA A 129 19.09 19.72 8.33
N ASP A 130 18.93 20.18 9.58
CA ASP A 130 19.94 20.98 10.31
C ASP A 130 21.04 20.14 10.95
N GLY A 131 20.94 18.80 10.91
CA GLY A 131 21.92 17.89 11.48
C GLY A 131 21.92 17.81 13.01
N VAL A 132 20.95 18.42 13.69
CA VAL A 132 20.88 18.45 15.16
C VAL A 132 20.33 17.15 15.71
N ILE A 133 19.37 16.53 15.02
CA ILE A 133 18.76 15.27 15.40
C ILE A 133 19.39 14.14 14.58
N ASP A 134 19.92 13.15 15.25
CA ASP A 134 20.37 11.88 14.68
C ASP A 134 19.86 10.76 15.61
N ILE A 135 18.88 10.00 15.14
CA ILE A 135 18.24 8.95 15.92
C ILE A 135 17.99 7.69 15.09
N PRO A 136 18.10 6.50 15.67
CA PRO A 136 17.64 5.30 15.02
C PRO A 136 16.17 5.43 14.59
N ILE A 137 15.84 4.99 13.38
CA ILE A 137 14.48 5.13 12.83
C ILE A 137 13.43 4.42 13.69
N LYS A 138 13.80 3.34 14.39
CA LYS A 138 12.92 2.64 15.32
C LYS A 138 12.40 3.56 16.44
N ASP A 139 13.21 4.54 16.87
CA ASP A 139 12.90 5.47 17.96
C ASP A 139 12.19 6.74 17.45
N ALA A 140 12.06 6.88 16.12
CA ALA A 140 11.34 7.99 15.51
C ALA A 140 9.82 7.86 15.63
N ALA A 141 9.11 8.98 15.45
CA ALA A 141 7.66 9.00 15.38
C ALA A 141 7.15 8.09 14.26
N THR A 142 6.02 7.39 14.49
CA THR A 142 5.47 6.42 13.54
C THR A 142 5.20 7.02 12.16
N GLY A 143 4.66 8.26 12.10
CA GLY A 143 4.46 8.95 10.82
C GLY A 143 5.77 9.19 10.06
N LEU A 144 6.88 9.45 10.75
CA LEU A 144 8.19 9.58 10.11
C LEU A 144 8.67 8.25 9.53
N LYS A 145 8.40 7.12 10.21
CA LYS A 145 8.70 5.78 9.71
C LYS A 145 7.97 5.49 8.40
N THR A 146 6.74 5.98 8.24
CA THR A 146 5.97 5.84 7.00
C THR A 146 6.69 6.46 5.80
N PHE A 147 7.20 7.68 5.96
CA PHE A 147 7.99 8.32 4.91
C PHE A 147 9.37 7.68 4.74
N ALA A 148 9.97 7.23 5.83
CA ALA A 148 11.28 6.58 5.81
C ALA A 148 11.30 5.29 4.95
N TYR A 149 10.29 4.42 5.10
CA TYR A 149 10.25 3.20 4.27
C TYR A 149 10.01 3.54 2.80
N LEU A 150 9.13 4.50 2.50
CA LEU A 150 8.89 4.92 1.13
C LEU A 150 10.15 5.52 0.50
N TYR A 151 10.84 6.37 1.25
CA TYR A 151 12.14 6.91 0.87
C TYR A 151 13.14 5.80 0.52
N ARG A 152 13.29 4.79 1.39
CA ARG A 152 14.23 3.68 1.16
C ARG A 152 13.83 2.79 -0.01
N LEU A 153 12.55 2.55 -0.23
CA LEU A 153 12.09 1.78 -1.40
C LEU A 153 12.41 2.50 -2.71
N ILE A 154 12.29 3.84 -2.75
CA ILE A 154 12.67 4.65 -3.91
C ILE A 154 14.21 4.65 -4.05
N GLU A 155 14.93 4.96 -2.95
CA GLU A 155 16.38 5.05 -2.94
C GLU A 155 17.06 3.73 -3.32
N ASN A 156 16.50 2.61 -2.88
CA ASN A 156 17.01 1.27 -3.20
C ASN A 156 16.52 0.75 -4.57
N GLY A 157 15.77 1.55 -5.35
CA GLY A 157 15.35 1.22 -6.70
C GLY A 157 14.31 0.10 -6.78
N HIS A 158 13.52 -0.12 -5.71
CA HIS A 158 12.46 -1.13 -5.70
C HIS A 158 11.16 -0.64 -6.33
N ILE A 159 10.98 0.67 -6.49
CA ILE A 159 9.82 1.26 -7.13
C ILE A 159 10.09 1.42 -8.63
N THR A 160 9.40 0.63 -9.46
CA THR A 160 9.57 0.59 -10.92
C THR A 160 8.21 0.59 -11.61
N PRO A 161 8.14 0.81 -12.94
CA PRO A 161 6.88 0.69 -13.68
C PRO A 161 6.23 -0.71 -13.61
N GLU A 162 7.02 -1.72 -13.28
CA GLU A 162 6.59 -3.12 -13.17
C GLU A 162 6.25 -3.51 -11.72
N THR A 163 6.24 -2.53 -10.80
CA THR A 163 5.87 -2.72 -9.40
C THR A 163 4.39 -2.38 -9.20
N ILE A 164 3.69 -3.19 -8.41
CA ILE A 164 2.45 -2.79 -7.76
C ILE A 164 2.72 -2.53 -6.28
N LEU A 165 2.40 -1.33 -5.83
CA LEU A 165 2.49 -0.92 -4.44
C LEU A 165 1.10 -1.03 -3.80
N VAL A 166 0.94 -1.93 -2.87
CA VAL A 166 -0.31 -2.14 -2.13
C VAL A 166 -0.14 -1.57 -0.73
N ILE A 167 -0.95 -0.59 -0.37
CA ILE A 167 -0.85 0.11 0.91
C ILE A 167 -2.20 0.05 1.61
N ASP A 168 -2.18 -0.41 2.85
CA ASP A 168 -3.35 -0.49 3.72
C ASP A 168 -3.24 0.54 4.83
N GLU A 169 -4.26 1.40 4.94
CA GLU A 169 -4.36 2.48 5.94
C GLU A 169 -3.09 3.34 6.10
N PRO A 170 -2.56 3.96 5.03
CA PRO A 170 -1.32 4.74 5.10
C PRO A 170 -1.42 5.97 6.00
N GLU A 171 -2.64 6.47 6.24
CA GLU A 171 -2.94 7.60 7.12
C GLU A 171 -2.73 7.30 8.60
N VAL A 172 -2.72 6.04 8.99
CA VAL A 172 -2.56 5.64 10.40
C VAL A 172 -1.28 6.23 10.97
N HIS A 173 -1.45 7.00 12.06
CA HIS A 173 -0.38 7.74 12.74
C HIS A 173 0.22 8.93 11.96
N LEU A 174 -0.34 9.33 10.82
CA LEU A 174 0.03 10.57 10.16
C LEU A 174 -0.73 11.78 10.74
N HIS A 175 -0.04 12.88 10.87
CA HIS A 175 -0.70 14.18 11.10
C HIS A 175 -1.48 14.56 9.81
N PRO A 176 -2.68 15.19 9.88
CA PRO A 176 -3.48 15.53 8.70
C PRO A 176 -2.69 16.22 7.56
N LYS A 177 -1.78 17.13 7.90
CA LYS A 177 -0.87 17.73 6.92
C LYS A 177 -0.03 16.68 6.18
N TRP A 178 0.43 15.66 6.88
CA TRP A 178 1.25 14.60 6.29
C TRP A 178 0.43 13.59 5.48
N VAL A 179 -0.85 13.43 5.78
CA VAL A 179 -1.78 12.66 4.93
C VAL A 179 -1.84 13.24 3.53
N VAL A 180 -2.01 14.56 3.42
CA VAL A 180 -2.04 15.27 2.13
C VAL A 180 -0.70 15.17 1.39
N GLU A 181 0.42 15.34 2.11
CA GLU A 181 1.76 15.21 1.51
C GLU A 181 2.04 13.76 1.04
N PHE A 182 1.56 12.78 1.78
CA PHE A 182 1.71 11.37 1.39
C PHE A 182 0.91 11.07 0.12
N ALA A 183 -0.35 11.53 0.04
CA ALA A 183 -1.16 11.44 -1.17
C ALA A 183 -0.46 12.08 -2.38
N ARG A 184 0.14 13.27 -2.18
CA ARG A 184 0.90 13.98 -3.23
C ARG A 184 2.08 13.15 -3.73
N ILE A 185 2.86 12.57 -2.83
CA ILE A 185 4.00 11.72 -3.20
C ILE A 185 3.53 10.48 -3.96
N LEU A 186 2.41 9.83 -3.56
CA LEU A 186 1.87 8.68 -4.27
C LEU A 186 1.43 9.02 -5.70
N VAL A 187 0.77 10.17 -5.91
CA VAL A 187 0.38 10.64 -7.24
C VAL A 187 1.63 10.90 -8.11
N HIS A 188 2.64 11.55 -7.55
CA HIS A 188 3.90 11.82 -8.26
C HIS A 188 4.67 10.53 -8.58
N LEU A 189 4.70 9.56 -7.66
CA LEU A 189 5.27 8.23 -7.90
C LEU A 189 4.61 7.56 -9.10
N HIS A 190 3.27 7.55 -9.15
CA HIS A 190 2.58 7.00 -10.30
C HIS A 190 2.91 7.76 -11.59
N LYS A 191 2.86 9.10 -11.54
CA LYS A 191 3.07 9.94 -12.74
C LYS A 191 4.48 9.87 -13.30
N GLN A 192 5.50 9.89 -12.42
CA GLN A 192 6.90 9.98 -12.82
C GLN A 192 7.52 8.61 -13.08
N VAL A 193 7.22 7.62 -12.23
CA VAL A 193 7.79 6.28 -12.32
C VAL A 193 6.88 5.32 -13.08
N GLY A 194 5.55 5.52 -13.04
CA GLY A 194 4.59 4.59 -13.65
C GLY A 194 4.24 3.41 -12.76
N VAL A 195 4.63 3.44 -11.47
CA VAL A 195 4.25 2.41 -10.48
C VAL A 195 2.74 2.33 -10.36
N LYS A 196 2.19 1.13 -10.28
CA LYS A 196 0.77 0.91 -10.02
C LYS A 196 0.54 0.92 -8.52
N ILE A 197 -0.51 1.61 -8.06
CA ILE A 197 -0.80 1.76 -6.63
C ILE A 197 -2.22 1.27 -6.36
N LEU A 198 -2.35 0.37 -5.38
CA LEU A 198 -3.62 -0.03 -4.78
C LEU A 198 -3.61 0.44 -3.33
N LEU A 199 -4.55 1.31 -2.99
CA LEU A 199 -4.65 1.92 -1.68
C LEU A 199 -5.97 1.54 -1.02
N ALA A 200 -5.94 1.09 0.22
CA ALA A 200 -7.12 1.02 1.08
C ALA A 200 -7.00 2.08 2.18
N SER A 201 -8.03 2.91 2.30
CA SER A 201 -8.07 4.00 3.28
C SER A 201 -9.49 4.24 3.76
N HIS A 202 -9.62 4.69 4.99
CA HIS A 202 -10.88 5.16 5.58
C HIS A 202 -10.83 6.65 5.98
N ASP A 203 -9.80 7.36 5.53
CA ASP A 203 -9.55 8.76 5.87
C ASP A 203 -10.08 9.70 4.78
N PRO A 204 -10.99 10.65 5.09
CA PRO A 204 -11.54 11.58 4.12
C PRO A 204 -10.49 12.53 3.54
N ASP A 205 -9.48 12.94 4.31
CA ASP A 205 -8.42 13.83 3.83
C ASP A 205 -7.54 13.13 2.78
N MET A 206 -7.27 11.82 2.96
CA MET A 206 -6.58 11.00 1.98
C MET A 206 -7.34 10.92 0.67
N VAL A 207 -8.65 10.60 0.73
CA VAL A 207 -9.50 10.47 -0.46
C VAL A 207 -9.59 11.81 -1.20
N ALA A 208 -9.86 12.91 -0.48
CA ALA A 208 -9.95 14.25 -1.06
C ALA A 208 -8.63 14.72 -1.68
N ALA A 209 -7.50 14.44 -0.99
CA ALA A 209 -6.18 14.81 -1.49
C ALA A 209 -5.82 14.04 -2.76
N LEU A 210 -6.07 12.73 -2.81
CA LEU A 210 -5.82 11.92 -4.01
C LEU A 210 -6.65 12.40 -5.20
N GLN A 211 -7.94 12.70 -5.01
CA GLN A 211 -8.78 13.23 -6.07
C GLN A 211 -8.27 14.58 -6.56
N SER A 212 -8.13 15.55 -5.65
CA SER A 212 -7.77 16.93 -6.01
C SER A 212 -6.40 17.03 -6.67
N ILE A 213 -5.40 16.26 -6.14
CA ILE A 213 -4.06 16.25 -6.71
C ILE A 213 -4.05 15.46 -8.02
N GLY A 214 -4.78 14.33 -8.10
CA GLY A 214 -4.91 13.54 -9.32
C GLY A 214 -5.56 14.32 -10.46
N GLU A 215 -6.57 15.13 -10.20
CA GLU A 215 -7.16 16.06 -11.18
C GLU A 215 -6.15 17.11 -11.64
N LYS A 216 -5.45 17.76 -10.71
CA LYS A 216 -4.41 18.75 -11.01
C LYS A 216 -3.30 18.16 -11.87
N GLU A 217 -2.91 16.92 -11.60
CA GLU A 217 -1.86 16.20 -12.32
C GLU A 217 -2.37 15.47 -13.58
N GLU A 218 -3.66 15.67 -13.93
CA GLU A 218 -4.30 15.16 -15.14
C GLU A 218 -4.26 13.63 -15.27
N LEU A 219 -4.44 12.91 -14.15
CA LEU A 219 -4.44 11.44 -14.16
C LEU A 219 -5.63 10.85 -14.92
N GLY A 220 -6.80 11.53 -14.92
CA GLY A 220 -8.00 11.07 -15.61
C GLY A 220 -8.41 9.65 -15.19
N GLU A 221 -8.63 8.78 -16.17
CA GLU A 221 -9.06 7.39 -15.96
C GLU A 221 -8.02 6.49 -15.26
N LYS A 222 -6.79 6.99 -15.05
CA LYS A 222 -5.77 6.26 -14.29
C LYS A 222 -6.00 6.29 -12.78
N LEU A 223 -6.86 7.21 -12.30
CA LEU A 223 -7.28 7.29 -10.92
C LEU A 223 -8.72 6.79 -10.80
N ASN A 224 -8.94 5.72 -10.06
CA ASN A 224 -10.26 5.13 -9.84
C ASN A 224 -10.49 4.88 -8.36
N PHE A 225 -11.66 5.28 -7.89
CA PHE A 225 -12.12 5.01 -6.53
C PHE A 225 -13.13 3.86 -6.51
N TYR A 226 -13.12 3.12 -5.41
CA TYR A 226 -14.02 2.01 -5.15
C TYR A 226 -14.58 2.14 -3.74
N ILE A 227 -15.87 1.88 -3.60
CA ILE A 227 -16.51 1.77 -2.28
C ILE A 227 -16.86 0.31 -1.99
N ALA A 228 -16.51 -0.16 -0.80
CA ALA A 228 -16.92 -1.46 -0.32
C ALA A 228 -18.32 -1.37 0.29
N LYS A 229 -19.31 -2.02 -0.33
CA LYS A 229 -20.67 -2.12 0.20
C LYS A 229 -20.97 -3.54 0.61
N ARG A 230 -21.67 -3.70 1.74
CA ARG A 230 -22.11 -5.03 2.17
C ARG A 230 -23.07 -5.61 1.15
N SER A 231 -22.86 -6.85 0.75
CA SER A 231 -23.74 -7.55 -0.19
C SER A 231 -25.12 -7.75 0.42
N GLU A 232 -26.17 -7.52 -0.39
CA GLU A 232 -27.55 -7.79 0.02
C GLU A 232 -27.83 -9.29 0.16
N GLU A 233 -27.17 -10.11 -0.64
CA GLU A 233 -27.36 -11.57 -0.66
C GLU A 233 -26.63 -12.26 0.50
N ASN A 234 -25.48 -11.72 0.94
CA ASN A 234 -24.65 -12.32 1.98
C ASN A 234 -24.03 -11.26 2.89
N LYS A 235 -24.52 -11.15 4.12
CA LYS A 235 -24.04 -10.19 5.12
C LYS A 235 -22.55 -10.30 5.50
N HIS A 236 -21.87 -11.39 5.10
CA HIS A 236 -20.44 -11.62 5.34
C HIS A 236 -19.57 -11.30 4.10
N GLN A 237 -20.21 -10.83 3.02
CA GLN A 237 -19.56 -10.48 1.78
C GLN A 237 -19.65 -8.98 1.53
N PHE A 238 -18.63 -8.42 0.88
CA PHE A 238 -18.62 -7.05 0.41
C PHE A 238 -18.40 -7.04 -1.09
N ASP A 239 -19.14 -6.16 -1.76
CA ASP A 239 -19.00 -5.88 -3.18
C ASP A 239 -18.25 -4.56 -3.34
N PHE A 240 -17.23 -4.52 -4.21
CA PHE A 240 -16.48 -3.33 -4.52
C PHE A 240 -17.08 -2.65 -5.75
N ILE A 241 -17.64 -1.47 -5.54
CA ILE A 241 -18.34 -0.70 -6.57
C ILE A 241 -17.42 0.43 -7.00
N SER A 242 -17.07 0.47 -8.30
CA SER A 242 -16.31 1.57 -8.86
C SER A 242 -17.15 2.84 -8.90
N THR A 243 -16.58 3.94 -8.45
CA THR A 243 -17.14 5.28 -8.57
C THR A 243 -16.39 6.14 -9.60
N GLY A 244 -15.39 5.56 -10.27
CA GLY A 244 -14.51 6.30 -11.16
C GLY A 244 -13.72 7.36 -10.37
N THR A 245 -13.80 8.61 -10.79
CA THR A 245 -13.19 9.76 -10.08
C THR A 245 -14.14 10.46 -9.12
N ASP A 246 -15.40 10.01 -9.04
CA ASP A 246 -16.40 10.58 -8.13
C ASP A 246 -16.21 10.05 -6.71
N ILE A 247 -15.99 10.97 -5.76
CA ILE A 247 -15.79 10.64 -4.35
C ILE A 247 -17.01 10.91 -3.47
N GLU A 248 -18.10 11.51 -4.02
CA GLU A 248 -19.31 11.79 -3.23
C GLU A 248 -19.86 10.54 -2.54
N PRO A 249 -19.98 9.37 -3.22
CA PRO A 249 -20.50 8.16 -2.57
C PRO A 249 -19.63 7.66 -1.41
N ILE A 250 -18.32 7.99 -1.44
CA ILE A 250 -17.40 7.65 -0.37
C ILE A 250 -17.62 8.59 0.81
N PHE A 251 -17.77 9.90 0.55
CA PHE A 251 -18.03 10.89 1.58
C PHE A 251 -19.38 10.67 2.26
N ASP A 252 -20.41 10.24 1.53
CA ASP A 252 -21.69 9.85 2.10
C ASP A 252 -21.52 8.73 3.15
N SER A 253 -20.58 7.82 2.95
CA SER A 253 -20.31 6.78 3.93
C SER A 253 -19.66 7.30 5.22
N PHE A 254 -18.92 8.42 5.15
CA PHE A 254 -18.34 9.08 6.32
C PHE A 254 -19.36 9.88 7.10
N ASN A 255 -20.42 10.39 6.46
CA ASN A 255 -21.49 11.14 7.10
C ASN A 255 -22.26 10.31 8.15
N ILE A 256 -22.25 8.98 8.03
CA ILE A 256 -22.84 8.07 9.03
C ILE A 256 -22.29 8.35 10.43
N ALA A 257 -21.02 8.68 10.55
CA ALA A 257 -20.40 9.00 11.83
C ALA A 257 -20.93 10.34 12.40
N LEU A 258 -21.14 11.33 11.54
CA LEU A 258 -21.71 12.64 11.93
C LEU A 258 -23.15 12.49 12.43
N ASP A 259 -23.97 11.71 11.71
CA ASP A 259 -25.35 11.42 12.11
C ASP A 259 -25.40 10.74 13.49
N ARG A 260 -24.48 9.82 13.76
CA ARG A 260 -24.36 9.16 15.06
C ARG A 260 -23.91 10.12 16.17
N ILE A 261 -22.98 11.01 15.88
CA ILE A 261 -22.53 12.04 16.83
C ILE A 261 -23.70 12.95 17.19
N GLU A 262 -24.51 13.38 16.20
CA GLU A 262 -25.70 14.18 16.46
C GLU A 262 -26.73 13.40 17.26
N GLU A 263 -26.99 12.12 16.93
CA GLU A 263 -27.93 11.26 17.66
C GLU A 263 -27.55 11.15 19.14
N TYR A 264 -26.28 10.92 19.45
CA TYR A 264 -25.79 10.79 20.82
C TYR A 264 -25.59 12.13 21.53
N GLY A 265 -25.41 13.23 20.77
CA GLY A 265 -25.25 14.57 21.33
C GLY A 265 -26.57 15.28 21.65
N ARG A 266 -27.70 14.79 21.14
CA ARG A 266 -29.02 15.32 21.49
C ARG A 266 -29.36 14.92 22.95
N THR A 267 -29.24 15.86 23.88
CA THR A 267 -29.79 15.70 25.19
C THR A 267 -31.32 15.55 25.07
N ASN A 268 -31.92 14.58 25.73
CA ASN A 268 -33.34 14.43 25.84
C ASN A 268 -33.91 15.59 26.68
N ASP A 269 -33.97 16.78 26.11
CA ASP A 269 -34.73 17.92 26.68
C ASP A 269 -36.24 17.73 26.39
N MET A 270 -36.77 16.56 26.70
CA MET A 270 -38.20 16.29 26.67
C MET A 270 -38.62 15.62 27.97
N ASP A 271 -38.30 16.23 29.10
CA ASP A 271 -38.94 15.96 30.37
C ASP A 271 -39.04 17.29 31.14
N GLU A 272 -39.90 18.20 30.65
CA GLU A 272 -40.62 19.22 31.45
C GLU A 272 -42.08 19.29 31.07
#